data_96f633c27a5fa1b2a4ebfa901c080313
#
_entry.id   96f633c27a5fa1b2a4ebfa901c080313
#
_cell.length_a   1.000
_cell.length_b   1.000
_cell.length_c   1.000
_cell.angle_alpha   90.00
_cell.angle_beta   90.00
_cell.angle_gamma   90.00
#
_symmetry.space_group_name_H-M   'P 1'
#
loop_
_entity.id
_entity.type
_entity.pdbx_description
1 polymer ?
#
loop_
_entity_poly.entity_id
_entity_poly.type
_entity_poly.pdbx_seq_one_letter_code
_entity_poly.pdbx_strand_id
1 'polypeptide(L)'
;MAPLLSAYNGDITSWRAASDFVVAYRNALLAHAASEACCDAEELFGAARSAVEAFAAENRAVQSRLNGVLEEVALTDDLEWHKELTAVFFRELYRQFDLVHSAPAFYQGSMSFLRQISAALVRSTITRLGREAAHVPNLVLVALGPAGRCEYSPFCPLQVALIYGETAAAERETVARFGQILHDGFEALGLHIDPVVTPRNPEWCGSQLEWQQRCRSSLELLNEELLIDQLRLADQYQLYPCDGSTQELKSACMVQLRTNRPALTSLIARMEAIGNGLGLMGGLKLEQGGPMSGLFPLLQHGLMPLSAAISALALIKGSSAESALDRVHDLLARHLLDVDLAERIVSCWYTLHGLRLTRERTFSDGPYDSHALYLNPKELLVSQRADLKEALESVAVIQRQVRTAFSEQEE
;
A
#
# COMPACT_ATOMS: atom_id res chain seq x y z
N MET A 1 -28.98 10.25 -9.06
CA MET A 1 -27.64 10.23 -8.46
C MET A 1 -26.99 11.61 -8.39
N ALA A 2 -27.06 12.46 -9.43
CA ALA A 2 -26.45 13.79 -9.42
C ALA A 2 -26.87 14.75 -8.27
N PRO A 3 -28.14 14.79 -7.77
CA PRO A 3 -28.51 15.68 -6.67
C PRO A 3 -27.94 15.29 -5.29
N LEU A 4 -27.54 14.02 -5.10
CA LEU A 4 -26.95 13.56 -3.82
C LEU A 4 -25.46 13.92 -3.70
N LEU A 5 -24.78 14.11 -4.83
CA LEU A 5 -23.36 14.46 -4.86
C LEU A 5 -23.09 15.94 -4.53
N SER A 6 -24.06 16.83 -4.79
CA SER A 6 -23.93 18.27 -4.52
C SER A 6 -24.15 18.67 -3.05
N ALA A 7 -24.67 17.77 -2.21
CA ALA A 7 -24.95 18.03 -0.80
C ALA A 7 -23.78 17.61 0.14
N TYR A 8 -22.77 16.94 -0.38
CA TYR A 8 -21.65 16.44 0.43
C TYR A 8 -20.42 17.34 0.30
N ASN A 9 -20.22 18.21 1.27
CA ASN A 9 -18.98 18.94 1.48
C ASN A 9 -17.92 17.96 2.02
N GLY A 10 -17.14 17.35 1.12
CA GLY A 10 -15.73 16.96 1.30
C GLY A 10 -15.29 16.05 2.47
N ASP A 11 -16.19 15.47 3.26
CA ASP A 11 -15.79 14.61 4.36
C ASP A 11 -15.71 13.14 3.91
N ILE A 12 -14.48 12.58 3.95
CA ILE A 12 -14.14 11.20 3.57
C ILE A 12 -14.99 10.18 4.35
N THR A 13 -15.38 10.47 5.59
CA THR A 13 -16.23 9.59 6.41
C THR A 13 -17.65 9.47 5.84
N SER A 14 -18.17 10.52 5.26
CA SER A 14 -19.50 10.53 4.64
C SER A 14 -19.56 9.78 3.30
N TRP A 15 -18.48 9.80 2.52
CA TRP A 15 -18.33 8.99 1.31
C TRP A 15 -18.28 7.49 1.60
N ARG A 16 -17.64 7.10 2.70
CA ARG A 16 -17.60 5.70 3.17
C ARG A 16 -18.98 5.20 3.54
N ALA A 17 -19.69 5.95 4.36
CA ALA A 17 -21.05 5.58 4.76
C ALA A 17 -21.98 5.46 3.55
N ALA A 18 -21.83 6.32 2.56
CA ALA A 18 -22.60 6.26 1.31
C ALA A 18 -22.22 5.06 0.44
N SER A 19 -20.93 4.73 0.34
CA SER A 19 -20.45 3.56 -0.39
C SER A 19 -20.90 2.26 0.27
N ASP A 20 -20.77 2.14 1.58
CA ASP A 20 -21.21 0.99 2.36
C ASP A 20 -22.73 0.77 2.22
N PHE A 21 -23.51 1.85 2.25
CA PHE A 21 -24.95 1.80 2.02
C PHE A 21 -25.29 1.30 0.61
N VAL A 22 -24.61 1.82 -0.43
CA VAL A 22 -24.85 1.40 -1.83
C VAL A 22 -24.53 -0.08 -2.02
N VAL A 23 -23.42 -0.56 -1.46
CA VAL A 23 -23.04 -1.99 -1.53
C VAL A 23 -24.04 -2.87 -0.80
N ALA A 24 -24.45 -2.50 0.41
CA ALA A 24 -25.44 -3.23 1.18
C ALA A 24 -26.81 -3.28 0.48
N TYR A 25 -27.25 -2.14 -0.05
CA TYR A 25 -28.50 -2.03 -0.81
C TYR A 25 -28.47 -2.87 -2.10
N ARG A 26 -27.35 -2.81 -2.86
CA ARG A 26 -27.15 -3.66 -4.04
C ARG A 26 -27.21 -5.15 -3.70
N ASN A 27 -26.53 -5.57 -2.65
CA ASN A 27 -26.48 -6.97 -2.24
C ASN A 27 -27.85 -7.46 -1.76
N ALA A 28 -28.62 -6.62 -1.04
CA ALA A 28 -30.00 -6.90 -0.68
C ALA A 28 -30.91 -7.07 -1.89
N LEU A 29 -30.78 -6.18 -2.90
CA LEU A 29 -31.55 -6.28 -4.14
C LEU A 29 -31.20 -7.55 -4.94
N LEU A 30 -29.91 -7.91 -5.01
CA LEU A 30 -29.47 -9.11 -5.73
C LEU A 30 -29.95 -10.40 -5.03
N ALA A 31 -29.89 -10.45 -3.71
CA ALA A 31 -30.40 -11.59 -2.92
C ALA A 31 -31.92 -11.75 -3.13
N HIS A 32 -32.66 -10.66 -3.26
CA HIS A 32 -34.11 -10.68 -3.45
C HIS A 32 -34.49 -11.01 -4.89
N ALA A 33 -33.75 -10.51 -5.88
CA ALA A 33 -33.95 -10.85 -7.30
C ALA A 33 -33.67 -12.32 -7.62
N ALA A 34 -32.88 -13.01 -6.80
CA ALA A 34 -32.66 -14.45 -6.89
C ALA A 34 -33.82 -15.30 -6.31
N SER A 35 -34.76 -14.67 -5.63
CA SER A 35 -35.98 -15.30 -5.10
C SER A 35 -37.12 -15.10 -6.12
N GLU A 36 -37.60 -16.17 -6.73
CA GLU A 36 -38.67 -16.15 -7.75
C GLU A 36 -40.08 -15.78 -7.19
N ALA A 37 -40.17 -15.23 -5.99
CA ALA A 37 -41.42 -14.78 -5.39
C ALA A 37 -41.76 -13.38 -5.84
N CYS A 38 -42.97 -13.22 -6.41
CA CYS A 38 -43.60 -11.93 -6.70
C CYS A 38 -43.90 -11.23 -5.37
N CYS A 39 -42.98 -10.37 -4.89
CA CYS A 39 -43.13 -9.67 -3.62
C CYS A 39 -43.79 -8.31 -3.82
N ASP A 40 -44.68 -7.93 -2.89
CA ASP A 40 -45.18 -6.57 -2.78
C ASP A 40 -44.00 -5.60 -2.53
N ALA A 41 -44.14 -4.36 -3.01
CA ALA A 41 -43.09 -3.36 -2.83
C ALA A 41 -42.74 -3.10 -1.36
N GLU A 42 -43.71 -3.22 -0.47
CA GLU A 42 -43.51 -3.08 0.99
C GLU A 42 -42.66 -4.19 1.59
N GLU A 43 -42.84 -5.45 1.16
CA GLU A 43 -42.00 -6.58 1.54
C GLU A 43 -40.59 -6.43 1.02
N LEU A 44 -40.41 -5.95 -0.22
CA LEU A 44 -39.11 -5.68 -0.83
C LEU A 44 -38.32 -4.62 -0.02
N PHE A 45 -38.98 -3.51 0.34
CA PHE A 45 -38.38 -2.46 1.17
C PHE A 45 -38.07 -2.95 2.58
N GLY A 46 -38.94 -3.74 3.18
CA GLY A 46 -38.72 -4.37 4.49
C GLY A 46 -37.51 -5.29 4.50
N ALA A 47 -37.40 -6.16 3.50
CA ALA A 47 -36.26 -7.07 3.35
C ALA A 47 -34.95 -6.32 3.09
N ALA A 48 -34.96 -5.30 2.22
CA ALA A 48 -33.79 -4.47 1.93
C ALA A 48 -33.33 -3.71 3.18
N ARG A 49 -34.26 -3.13 3.95
CA ARG A 49 -33.96 -2.47 5.23
C ARG A 49 -33.31 -3.43 6.24
N SER A 50 -33.92 -4.61 6.43
CA SER A 50 -33.39 -5.62 7.34
C SER A 50 -31.98 -6.09 6.94
N ALA A 51 -31.72 -6.26 5.65
CA ALA A 51 -30.39 -6.62 5.13
C ALA A 51 -29.34 -5.50 5.37
N VAL A 52 -29.73 -4.24 5.18
CA VAL A 52 -28.86 -3.08 5.48
C VAL A 52 -28.57 -2.98 6.98
N GLU A 53 -29.57 -3.18 7.83
CA GLU A 53 -29.41 -3.16 9.30
C GLU A 53 -28.50 -4.30 9.76
N ALA A 54 -28.65 -5.51 9.21
CA ALA A 54 -27.79 -6.66 9.49
C ALA A 54 -26.34 -6.42 9.04
N PHE A 55 -26.15 -5.90 7.82
CA PHE A 55 -24.83 -5.51 7.31
C PHE A 55 -24.16 -4.46 8.20
N ALA A 56 -24.89 -3.41 8.57
CA ALA A 56 -24.35 -2.36 9.43
C ALA A 56 -24.00 -2.87 10.82
N ALA A 57 -24.77 -3.81 11.37
CA ALA A 57 -24.47 -4.46 12.64
C ALA A 57 -23.21 -5.33 12.56
N GLU A 58 -23.07 -6.13 11.50
CA GLU A 58 -21.89 -6.96 11.27
C GLU A 58 -20.63 -6.11 11.05
N ASN A 59 -20.71 -5.08 10.22
CA ASN A 59 -19.57 -4.17 9.99
C ASN A 59 -19.13 -3.48 11.29
N ARG A 60 -20.07 -3.00 12.11
CA ARG A 60 -19.74 -2.44 13.44
C ARG A 60 -19.07 -3.48 14.35
N ALA A 61 -19.52 -4.73 14.33
CA ALA A 61 -18.92 -5.80 15.14
C ALA A 61 -17.49 -6.10 14.69
N VAL A 62 -17.21 -6.14 13.38
CA VAL A 62 -15.85 -6.32 12.84
C VAL A 62 -14.97 -5.13 13.23
N GLN A 63 -15.45 -3.90 13.05
CA GLN A 63 -14.71 -2.70 13.45
C GLN A 63 -14.37 -2.68 14.93
N SER A 64 -15.33 -3.08 15.79
CA SER A 64 -15.09 -3.16 17.24
C SER A 64 -13.98 -4.18 17.58
N ARG A 65 -13.96 -5.34 16.89
CA ARG A 65 -12.90 -6.34 17.09
C ARG A 65 -11.54 -5.82 16.62
N LEU A 66 -11.46 -5.17 15.44
CA LEU A 66 -10.23 -4.57 14.93
C LEU A 66 -9.68 -3.52 15.90
N ASN A 67 -10.55 -2.63 16.41
CA ASN A 67 -10.14 -1.63 17.40
C ASN A 67 -9.67 -2.27 18.71
N GLY A 68 -10.36 -3.31 19.19
CA GLY A 68 -9.94 -4.06 20.38
C GLY A 68 -8.54 -4.67 20.22
N VAL A 69 -8.23 -5.25 19.04
CA VAL A 69 -6.88 -5.78 18.78
C VAL A 69 -5.84 -4.66 18.78
N LEU A 70 -6.13 -3.49 18.17
CA LEU A 70 -5.21 -2.35 18.19
C LEU A 70 -4.94 -1.86 19.63
N GLU A 71 -5.97 -1.80 20.48
CA GLU A 71 -5.83 -1.44 21.89
C GLU A 71 -4.97 -2.46 22.64
N GLU A 72 -5.18 -3.75 22.42
CA GLU A 72 -4.39 -4.82 23.07
C GLU A 72 -2.91 -4.77 22.63
N VAL A 73 -2.62 -4.55 21.34
CA VAL A 73 -1.23 -4.36 20.84
C VAL A 73 -0.55 -3.18 21.54
N ALA A 74 -1.29 -2.11 21.85
CA ALA A 74 -0.72 -0.95 22.51
C ALA A 74 -0.40 -1.19 24.00
N LEU A 75 -1.13 -2.10 24.66
CA LEU A 75 -1.07 -2.34 26.09
C LEU A 75 -0.10 -3.47 26.53
N THR A 76 0.33 -4.32 25.62
CA THR A 76 1.23 -5.45 25.93
C THR A 76 2.58 -5.30 25.23
N ASP A 77 3.61 -5.93 25.79
CA ASP A 77 4.94 -6.08 25.19
C ASP A 77 5.28 -7.58 24.97
N ASP A 78 4.31 -8.49 25.12
CA ASP A 78 4.46 -9.93 24.90
C ASP A 78 4.47 -10.26 23.39
N LEU A 79 5.59 -10.72 22.87
CA LEU A 79 5.80 -11.00 21.47
C LEU A 79 4.95 -12.19 20.96
N GLU A 80 4.76 -13.22 21.77
CA GLU A 80 3.91 -14.38 21.40
C GLU A 80 2.44 -13.95 21.30
N TRP A 81 1.99 -13.12 22.25
CA TRP A 81 0.65 -12.55 22.19
C TRP A 81 0.48 -11.62 20.97
N HIS A 82 1.47 -10.80 20.66
CA HIS A 82 1.47 -9.97 19.45
C HIS A 82 1.36 -10.79 18.16
N LYS A 83 1.96 -11.98 18.10
CA LYS A 83 1.82 -12.89 16.96
C LYS A 83 0.38 -13.39 16.80
N GLU A 84 -0.27 -13.77 17.88
CA GLU A 84 -1.69 -14.15 17.85
C GLU A 84 -2.57 -12.98 17.42
N LEU A 85 -2.34 -11.78 18.00
CA LEU A 85 -3.06 -10.57 17.64
C LEU A 85 -2.87 -10.20 16.16
N THR A 86 -1.66 -10.40 15.59
CA THR A 86 -1.39 -10.19 14.18
C THR A 86 -2.26 -11.08 13.29
N ALA A 87 -2.32 -12.37 13.60
CA ALA A 87 -3.13 -13.31 12.85
C ALA A 87 -4.64 -13.00 12.97
N VAL A 88 -5.11 -12.64 14.18
CA VAL A 88 -6.50 -12.24 14.41
C VAL A 88 -6.83 -10.98 13.64
N PHE A 89 -5.96 -9.96 13.70
CA PHE A 89 -6.18 -8.67 13.04
C PHE A 89 -6.38 -8.84 11.53
N PHE A 90 -5.44 -9.50 10.85
CA PHE A 90 -5.54 -9.65 9.40
C PHE A 90 -6.71 -10.51 8.96
N ARG A 91 -7.06 -11.56 9.73
CA ARG A 91 -8.27 -12.33 9.47
C ARG A 91 -9.54 -11.48 9.54
N GLU A 92 -9.69 -10.64 10.58
CA GLU A 92 -10.84 -9.74 10.71
C GLU A 92 -10.81 -8.62 9.66
N LEU A 93 -9.62 -8.14 9.28
CA LEU A 93 -9.46 -7.13 8.23
C LEU A 93 -9.88 -7.66 6.85
N TYR A 94 -9.52 -8.91 6.51
CA TYR A 94 -10.03 -9.57 5.29
C TYR A 94 -11.53 -9.83 5.37
N ARG A 95 -12.07 -10.16 6.56
CA ARG A 95 -13.52 -10.27 6.76
C ARG A 95 -14.22 -8.93 6.53
N GLN A 96 -13.65 -7.83 6.99
CA GLN A 96 -14.16 -6.50 6.67
C GLN A 96 -14.13 -6.25 5.16
N PHE A 97 -13.03 -6.62 4.48
CA PHE A 97 -12.94 -6.49 3.04
C PHE A 97 -14.02 -7.30 2.30
N ASP A 98 -14.33 -8.51 2.75
CA ASP A 98 -15.44 -9.31 2.20
C ASP A 98 -16.80 -8.59 2.33
N LEU A 99 -17.00 -7.82 3.39
CA LEU A 99 -18.23 -7.07 3.62
C LEU A 99 -18.32 -5.81 2.75
N VAL A 100 -17.26 -4.98 2.74
CA VAL A 100 -17.33 -3.64 2.14
C VAL A 100 -16.66 -3.52 0.77
N HIS A 101 -15.84 -4.49 0.38
CA HIS A 101 -15.04 -4.52 -0.87
C HIS A 101 -14.25 -3.22 -1.13
N SER A 102 -13.74 -2.61 -0.05
CA SER A 102 -13.00 -1.34 -0.10
C SER A 102 -11.51 -1.56 0.13
N ALA A 103 -10.71 -1.50 -0.95
CA ALA A 103 -9.26 -1.55 -0.85
C ALA A 103 -8.66 -0.39 -0.02
N PRO A 104 -9.13 0.87 -0.13
CA PRO A 104 -8.65 1.94 0.74
C PRO A 104 -8.91 1.68 2.23
N ALA A 105 -10.09 1.16 2.59
CA ALA A 105 -10.40 0.83 3.98
C ALA A 105 -9.51 -0.30 4.51
N PHE A 106 -9.24 -1.32 3.70
CA PHE A 106 -8.31 -2.39 4.03
C PHE A 106 -6.91 -1.84 4.30
N TYR A 107 -6.36 -1.05 3.39
CA TYR A 107 -5.01 -0.50 3.55
C TYR A 107 -4.90 0.47 4.71
N GLN A 108 -5.92 1.27 4.97
CA GLN A 108 -5.93 2.14 6.16
C GLN A 108 -5.89 1.32 7.46
N GLY A 109 -6.69 0.26 7.56
CA GLY A 109 -6.64 -0.66 8.71
C GLY A 109 -5.28 -1.32 8.84
N SER A 110 -4.74 -1.83 7.73
CA SER A 110 -3.44 -2.49 7.68
C SER A 110 -2.30 -1.55 8.12
N MET A 111 -2.28 -0.29 7.65
CA MET A 111 -1.27 0.69 8.05
C MET A 111 -1.42 1.13 9.50
N SER A 112 -2.65 1.23 10.01
CA SER A 112 -2.90 1.52 11.42
C SER A 112 -2.33 0.40 12.31
N PHE A 113 -2.54 -0.85 11.95
CA PHE A 113 -1.97 -1.99 12.64
C PHE A 113 -0.43 -2.00 12.56
N LEU A 114 0.12 -1.80 11.36
CA LEU A 114 1.57 -1.81 11.14
C LEU A 114 2.26 -0.73 12.00
N ARG A 115 1.67 0.44 12.16
CA ARG A 115 2.19 1.48 13.07
C ARG A 115 2.18 1.04 14.52
N GLN A 116 1.06 0.49 15.00
CA GLN A 116 0.92 0.06 16.40
C GLN A 116 1.90 -1.07 16.73
N ILE A 117 1.98 -2.09 15.89
CA ILE A 117 2.85 -3.23 16.12
C ILE A 117 4.34 -2.84 16.01
N SER A 118 4.68 -1.94 15.08
CA SER A 118 6.04 -1.38 14.97
C SER A 118 6.44 -0.61 16.23
N ALA A 119 5.55 0.20 16.77
CA ALA A 119 5.79 0.90 18.03
C ALA A 119 6.00 -0.07 19.21
N ALA A 120 5.21 -1.13 19.29
CA ALA A 120 5.36 -2.18 20.30
C ALA A 120 6.71 -2.92 20.16
N LEU A 121 7.11 -3.28 18.93
CA LEU A 121 8.41 -3.92 18.66
C LEU A 121 9.58 -2.99 19.02
N VAL A 122 9.50 -1.71 18.70
CA VAL A 122 10.53 -0.73 19.09
C VAL A 122 10.65 -0.65 20.60
N ARG A 123 9.53 -0.54 21.35
CA ARG A 123 9.53 -0.53 22.82
C ARG A 123 10.18 -1.82 23.39
N SER A 124 9.76 -2.98 22.89
CA SER A 124 10.31 -4.27 23.29
C SER A 124 11.82 -4.34 23.01
N THR A 125 12.26 -3.87 21.84
CA THR A 125 13.69 -3.81 21.47
C THR A 125 14.50 -2.90 22.40
N ILE A 126 13.96 -1.71 22.74
CA ILE A 126 14.58 -0.78 23.69
C ILE A 126 14.72 -1.45 25.07
N THR A 127 13.66 -2.12 25.53
CA THR A 127 13.67 -2.83 26.82
C THR A 127 14.70 -3.95 26.82
N ARG A 128 14.81 -4.72 25.73
CA ARG A 128 15.77 -5.82 25.59
C ARG A 128 17.23 -5.37 25.54
N LEU A 129 17.52 -4.23 24.91
CA LEU A 129 18.84 -3.62 24.87
C LEU A 129 19.20 -2.87 26.17
N GLY A 130 18.19 -2.48 26.96
CA GLY A 130 18.38 -1.79 28.22
C GLY A 130 19.20 -0.50 28.07
N ARG A 131 20.29 -0.37 28.81
CA ARG A 131 21.12 0.87 28.79
C ARG A 131 21.78 1.13 27.44
N GLU A 132 22.01 0.11 26.63
CA GLU A 132 22.63 0.27 25.31
C GLU A 132 21.68 1.01 24.35
N ALA A 133 20.36 0.86 24.50
CA ALA A 133 19.39 1.57 23.66
C ALA A 133 19.51 3.09 23.74
N ALA A 134 19.98 3.63 24.89
CA ALA A 134 20.21 5.06 25.05
C ALA A 134 21.31 5.63 24.11
N HIS A 135 22.09 4.75 23.49
CA HIS A 135 23.13 5.11 22.51
C HIS A 135 22.62 5.20 21.08
N VAL A 136 21.32 4.94 20.84
CA VAL A 136 20.69 5.10 19.53
C VAL A 136 19.74 6.31 19.57
N PRO A 137 20.26 7.54 19.37
CA PRO A 137 19.47 8.75 19.50
C PRO A 137 18.49 8.92 18.34
N ASN A 138 17.36 9.52 18.60
CA ASN A 138 16.37 9.94 17.59
C ASN A 138 16.03 8.82 16.59
N LEU A 139 15.74 7.63 17.13
CA LEU A 139 15.42 6.46 16.33
C LEU A 139 14.10 6.65 15.59
N VAL A 140 14.13 6.43 14.29
CA VAL A 140 12.96 6.47 13.41
C VAL A 140 12.90 5.20 12.58
N LEU A 141 11.73 4.57 12.54
CA LEU A 141 11.44 3.42 11.69
C LEU A 141 10.50 3.87 10.56
N VAL A 142 10.87 3.57 9.32
CA VAL A 142 10.08 3.92 8.14
C VAL A 142 9.77 2.69 7.31
N ALA A 143 8.54 2.63 6.81
CA ALA A 143 8.12 1.68 5.78
C ALA A 143 8.45 2.23 4.40
N LEU A 144 8.81 1.35 3.49
CA LEU A 144 9.18 1.62 2.12
C LEU A 144 8.33 0.77 1.16
N GLY A 145 8.48 0.99 -0.14
CA GLY A 145 7.79 0.22 -1.14
C GLY A 145 6.25 0.29 -1.02
N PRO A 146 5.52 -0.83 -1.11
CA PRO A 146 4.06 -0.82 -0.97
C PRO A 146 3.58 -0.26 0.37
N ALA A 147 4.24 -0.63 1.49
CA ALA A 147 3.91 -0.07 2.81
C ALA A 147 4.22 1.43 2.90
N GLY A 148 5.29 1.91 2.25
CA GLY A 148 5.62 3.33 2.13
C GLY A 148 4.56 4.13 1.39
N ARG A 149 3.85 3.52 0.44
CA ARG A 149 2.71 4.11 -0.30
C ARG A 149 1.35 3.81 0.31
N CYS A 150 1.32 3.32 1.55
CA CYS A 150 0.09 2.93 2.25
C CYS A 150 -0.71 1.81 1.55
N GLU A 151 -0.03 0.86 0.90
CA GLU A 151 -0.62 -0.27 0.15
C GLU A 151 -0.21 -1.64 0.72
N TYR A 152 0.06 -1.70 2.04
CA TYR A 152 0.54 -2.92 2.69
C TYR A 152 -0.55 -3.98 2.85
N SER A 153 -0.18 -5.23 2.54
CA SER A 153 -0.90 -6.44 2.93
C SER A 153 0.11 -7.50 3.40
N PRO A 154 -0.29 -8.49 4.20
CA PRO A 154 0.61 -9.52 4.71
C PRO A 154 1.26 -10.40 3.63
N PHE A 155 0.71 -10.43 2.41
CA PHE A 155 1.30 -11.12 1.26
C PHE A 155 2.33 -10.29 0.50
N CYS A 156 2.53 -9.03 0.86
CA CYS A 156 3.59 -8.19 0.31
C CYS A 156 4.80 -8.20 1.26
N PRO A 157 6.03 -8.41 0.76
CA PRO A 157 7.19 -8.28 1.59
C PRO A 157 7.27 -6.89 2.23
N LEU A 158 7.35 -6.84 3.56
CA LEU A 158 7.46 -5.60 4.30
C LEU A 158 8.88 -5.04 4.15
N GLN A 159 9.00 -3.88 3.55
CA GLN A 159 10.24 -3.14 3.39
C GLN A 159 10.35 -2.09 4.48
N VAL A 160 11.43 -2.14 5.25
CA VAL A 160 11.63 -1.27 6.42
C VAL A 160 13.06 -0.75 6.48
N ALA A 161 13.22 0.53 6.80
CA ALA A 161 14.52 1.14 7.03
C ALA A 161 14.59 1.80 8.41
N LEU A 162 15.79 1.90 8.95
CA LEU A 162 16.09 2.52 10.23
C LEU A 162 16.88 3.80 10.01
N ILE A 163 16.37 4.90 10.56
CA ILE A 163 17.03 6.20 10.57
C ILE A 163 17.29 6.58 12.02
N TYR A 164 18.48 7.12 12.30
CA TYR A 164 18.84 7.54 13.66
C TYR A 164 19.66 8.84 13.63
N GLY A 165 19.85 9.46 14.80
CA GLY A 165 20.70 10.61 14.94
C GLY A 165 22.18 10.25 14.83
N GLU A 166 23.06 11.24 14.78
CA GLU A 166 24.51 10.99 14.69
C GLU A 166 25.02 10.24 15.92
N THR A 167 25.85 9.24 15.71
CA THR A 167 26.41 8.35 16.73
C THR A 167 27.87 8.08 16.50
N ALA A 168 28.61 7.78 17.56
CA ALA A 168 30.01 7.39 17.48
C ALA A 168 30.17 6.01 16.84
N ALA A 169 31.36 5.70 16.29
CA ALA A 169 31.63 4.43 15.63
C ALA A 169 31.36 3.20 16.53
N ALA A 170 31.62 3.32 17.83
CA ALA A 170 31.37 2.25 18.81
C ALA A 170 29.88 1.96 19.03
N GLU A 171 29.01 2.90 18.72
CA GLU A 171 27.56 2.76 18.91
C GLU A 171 26.88 2.12 17.67
N ARG A 172 27.57 2.06 16.52
CA ARG A 172 27.08 1.40 15.31
C ARG A 172 26.80 -0.09 15.50
N GLU A 173 27.54 -0.76 16.37
CA GLU A 173 27.28 -2.16 16.73
C GLU A 173 25.94 -2.29 17.47
N THR A 174 25.62 -1.35 18.36
CA THR A 174 24.32 -1.30 19.03
C THR A 174 23.19 -1.05 18.05
N VAL A 175 23.38 -0.15 17.07
CA VAL A 175 22.42 0.09 16.00
C VAL A 175 22.19 -1.16 15.15
N ALA A 176 23.25 -1.87 14.77
CA ALA A 176 23.14 -3.11 14.01
C ALA A 176 22.37 -4.20 14.79
N ARG A 177 22.65 -4.34 16.10
CA ARG A 177 21.90 -5.24 16.99
C ARG A 177 20.42 -4.83 17.09
N PHE A 178 20.17 -3.54 17.17
CA PHE A 178 18.80 -3.01 17.18
C PHE A 178 18.05 -3.41 15.89
N GLY A 179 18.68 -3.19 14.73
CA GLY A 179 18.13 -3.58 13.44
C GLY A 179 17.88 -5.08 13.32
N GLN A 180 18.79 -5.91 13.84
CA GLN A 180 18.63 -7.37 13.87
C GLN A 180 17.44 -7.79 14.74
N ILE A 181 17.31 -7.23 15.96
CA ILE A 181 16.21 -7.56 16.87
C ILE A 181 14.86 -7.16 16.28
N LEU A 182 14.77 -5.99 15.61
CA LEU A 182 13.57 -5.57 14.93
C LEU A 182 13.20 -6.51 13.78
N HIS A 183 14.17 -6.89 12.95
CA HIS A 183 13.96 -7.84 11.87
C HIS A 183 13.40 -9.16 12.39
N ASP A 184 14.08 -9.77 13.37
CA ASP A 184 13.66 -11.03 13.99
C ASP A 184 12.26 -10.90 14.64
N GLY A 185 11.99 -9.74 15.22
CA GLY A 185 10.68 -9.42 15.79
C GLY A 185 9.56 -9.43 14.76
N PHE A 186 9.73 -8.77 13.62
CA PHE A 186 8.76 -8.79 12.54
C PHE A 186 8.53 -10.22 11.99
N GLU A 187 9.60 -11.00 11.80
CA GLU A 187 9.49 -12.40 11.36
C GLU A 187 8.74 -13.26 12.41
N ALA A 188 9.04 -13.07 13.70
CA ALA A 188 8.38 -13.80 14.79
C ALA A 188 6.86 -13.50 14.86
N LEU A 189 6.44 -12.30 14.46
CA LEU A 189 5.03 -11.94 14.33
C LEU A 189 4.33 -12.59 13.13
N GLY A 190 5.06 -13.29 12.26
CA GLY A 190 4.54 -13.87 11.03
C GLY A 190 4.40 -12.86 9.89
N LEU A 191 4.99 -11.67 10.01
CA LEU A 191 5.04 -10.69 8.92
C LEU A 191 6.17 -11.06 7.96
N HIS A 192 5.84 -11.13 6.67
CA HIS A 192 6.84 -11.43 5.65
C HIS A 192 7.69 -10.18 5.39
N ILE A 193 8.94 -10.17 5.90
CA ILE A 193 9.86 -9.06 5.72
C ILE A 193 10.72 -9.25 4.47
N ASP A 194 11.02 -8.16 3.77
CA ASP A 194 11.90 -8.17 2.60
C ASP A 194 13.33 -8.60 3.02
N PRO A 195 13.96 -9.57 2.34
CA PRO A 195 15.27 -10.06 2.75
C PRO A 195 16.41 -9.06 2.51
N VAL A 196 16.21 -8.07 1.64
CA VAL A 196 17.20 -7.05 1.26
C VAL A 196 16.90 -5.71 1.92
N VAL A 197 15.66 -5.22 1.79
CA VAL A 197 15.22 -3.92 2.33
C VAL A 197 14.71 -4.11 3.76
N THR A 198 15.62 -4.22 4.69
CA THR A 198 15.36 -4.57 6.08
C THR A 198 16.34 -3.87 7.02
N PRO A 199 15.95 -3.51 8.26
CA PRO A 199 16.85 -2.84 9.21
C PRO A 199 18.05 -3.71 9.65
N ARG A 200 18.02 -5.03 9.39
CA ARG A 200 19.17 -5.92 9.56
C ARG A 200 20.30 -5.62 8.57
N ASN A 201 19.95 -5.16 7.36
CA ASN A 201 20.91 -4.82 6.33
C ASN A 201 21.48 -3.41 6.59
N PRO A 202 22.81 -3.24 6.75
CA PRO A 202 23.43 -1.93 6.99
C PRO A 202 23.13 -0.87 5.92
N GLU A 203 22.81 -1.29 4.69
CA GLU A 203 22.41 -0.37 3.62
C GLU A 203 21.06 0.30 3.89
N TRP A 204 20.19 -0.34 4.68
CA TRP A 204 18.88 0.19 5.09
C TRP A 204 18.86 0.66 6.53
N CYS A 205 20.04 0.86 7.11
CA CYS A 205 20.25 1.40 8.45
C CYS A 205 21.28 2.52 8.37
N GLY A 206 20.97 3.71 8.86
CA GLY A 206 21.91 4.83 8.75
C GLY A 206 21.48 6.05 9.54
N SER A 207 22.47 6.89 9.89
CA SER A 207 22.19 8.21 10.44
C SER A 207 21.54 9.11 9.37
N GLN A 208 20.90 10.18 9.82
CA GLN A 208 20.29 11.15 8.91
C GLN A 208 21.31 11.72 7.92
N LEU A 209 22.55 11.95 8.35
CA LEU A 209 23.63 12.43 7.50
C LEU A 209 24.06 11.36 6.48
N GLU A 210 24.18 10.09 6.90
CA GLU A 210 24.49 8.97 6.00
C GLU A 210 23.43 8.81 4.92
N TRP A 211 22.15 8.93 5.27
CA TRP A 211 21.08 8.90 4.28
C TRP A 211 21.16 10.06 3.28
N GLN A 212 21.44 11.28 3.75
CA GLN A 212 21.66 12.42 2.86
C GLN A 212 22.87 12.24 1.94
N GLN A 213 23.96 11.64 2.44
CA GLN A 213 25.13 11.32 1.62
C GLN A 213 24.83 10.27 0.55
N ARG A 214 24.11 9.19 0.91
CA ARG A 214 23.66 8.16 -0.05
C ARG A 214 22.81 8.77 -1.17
N CYS A 215 21.87 9.65 -0.82
CA CYS A 215 21.06 10.36 -1.80
C CYS A 215 21.90 11.23 -2.75
N ARG A 216 22.91 11.93 -2.25
CA ARG A 216 23.83 12.70 -3.12
C ARG A 216 24.63 11.79 -4.04
N SER A 217 25.21 10.74 -3.50
CA SER A 217 26.00 9.78 -4.28
C SER A 217 25.18 9.09 -5.38
N SER A 218 23.89 8.79 -5.13
CA SER A 218 23.02 8.21 -6.16
C SER A 218 22.85 9.13 -7.37
N LEU A 219 22.76 10.43 -7.13
CA LEU A 219 22.61 11.45 -8.18
C LEU A 219 23.93 11.72 -8.95
N GLU A 220 25.08 11.62 -8.27
CA GLU A 220 26.39 11.80 -8.89
C GLU A 220 26.78 10.60 -9.77
N LEU A 221 26.48 9.39 -9.27
CA LEU A 221 26.82 8.14 -9.97
C LEU A 221 25.81 7.78 -11.06
N LEU A 222 24.59 8.32 -11.01
CA LEU A 222 23.45 7.95 -11.88
C LEU A 222 23.22 6.44 -11.95
N ASN A 223 23.46 5.74 -10.83
CA ASN A 223 23.24 4.31 -10.73
C ASN A 223 21.74 4.04 -10.54
N GLU A 224 21.14 3.26 -11.44
CA GLU A 224 19.71 3.01 -11.45
C GLU A 224 19.19 2.41 -10.12
N GLU A 225 19.92 1.48 -9.52
CA GLU A 225 19.51 0.84 -8.26
C GLU A 225 19.48 1.87 -7.12
N LEU A 226 20.52 2.69 -7.00
CA LEU A 226 20.60 3.75 -5.99
C LEU A 226 19.54 4.83 -6.22
N LEU A 227 19.19 5.16 -7.46
CA LEU A 227 18.10 6.10 -7.78
C LEU A 227 16.74 5.52 -7.40
N ILE A 228 16.52 4.22 -7.59
CA ILE A 228 15.30 3.52 -7.15
C ILE A 228 15.23 3.52 -5.62
N ASP A 229 16.33 3.31 -4.92
CA ASP A 229 16.39 3.35 -3.46
C ASP A 229 16.10 4.76 -2.93
N GLN A 230 16.61 5.79 -3.59
CA GLN A 230 16.24 7.18 -3.26
C GLN A 230 14.75 7.46 -3.53
N LEU A 231 14.17 6.91 -4.59
CA LEU A 231 12.72 7.01 -4.85
C LEU A 231 11.92 6.28 -3.76
N ARG A 232 12.37 5.10 -3.29
CA ARG A 232 11.75 4.42 -2.15
C ARG A 232 11.75 5.28 -0.88
N LEU A 233 12.87 5.99 -0.61
CA LEU A 233 12.95 6.95 0.50
C LEU A 233 12.03 8.15 0.30
N ALA A 234 11.85 8.62 -0.93
CA ALA A 234 10.89 9.66 -1.25
C ALA A 234 9.43 9.20 -1.05
N ASP A 235 9.16 7.90 -1.19
CA ASP A 235 7.87 7.26 -0.96
C ASP A 235 7.69 6.74 0.48
N GLN A 236 8.62 7.03 1.41
CA GLN A 236 8.58 6.50 2.76
C GLN A 236 7.33 6.92 3.56
N TYR A 237 6.91 6.01 4.45
CA TYR A 237 5.88 6.26 5.46
C TYR A 237 6.46 6.00 6.86
N GLN A 238 6.33 6.97 7.76
CA GLN A 238 6.90 6.87 9.10
C GLN A 238 6.04 5.97 10.00
N LEU A 239 6.65 4.88 10.49
CA LEU A 239 6.01 3.93 11.40
C LEU A 239 6.21 4.32 12.86
N TYR A 240 7.41 4.82 13.22
CA TYR A 240 7.78 5.20 14.58
C TYR A 240 8.94 6.22 14.60
N PRO A 241 8.93 7.22 15.49
CA PRO A 241 7.75 7.75 16.17
C PRO A 241 6.78 8.38 15.15
N CYS A 242 5.55 8.69 15.55
CA CYS A 242 4.55 9.27 14.65
C CYS A 242 4.54 10.81 14.75
N ASP A 243 5.71 11.44 14.63
CA ASP A 243 5.93 12.89 14.86
C ASP A 243 6.33 13.67 13.61
N GLY A 244 6.42 12.99 12.45
CA GLY A 244 6.82 13.62 11.18
C GLY A 244 8.31 13.95 11.06
N SER A 245 9.17 13.43 11.93
CA SER A 245 10.60 13.73 11.98
C SER A 245 11.38 13.40 10.70
N THR A 246 10.81 12.56 9.79
CA THR A 246 11.43 12.22 8.50
C THR A 246 10.96 13.07 7.34
N GLN A 247 10.05 14.01 7.55
CA GLN A 247 9.46 14.81 6.47
C GLN A 247 10.50 15.64 5.71
N GLU A 248 11.53 16.13 6.41
CA GLU A 248 12.62 16.87 5.77
C GLU A 248 13.44 15.97 4.84
N LEU A 249 13.80 14.75 5.28
CA LEU A 249 14.51 13.77 4.45
C LEU A 249 13.68 13.37 3.23
N LYS A 250 12.40 13.07 3.42
CA LYS A 250 11.46 12.76 2.36
C LYS A 250 11.39 13.88 1.31
N SER A 251 11.19 15.10 1.78
CA SER A 251 11.12 16.29 0.92
C SER A 251 12.43 16.54 0.18
N ALA A 252 13.57 16.39 0.86
CA ALA A 252 14.89 16.54 0.23
C ALA A 252 15.11 15.50 -0.88
N CYS A 253 14.78 14.22 -0.64
CA CYS A 253 14.85 13.16 -1.65
C CYS A 253 13.99 13.50 -2.88
N MET A 254 12.75 13.93 -2.67
CA MET A 254 11.82 14.32 -3.74
C MET A 254 12.37 15.50 -4.57
N VAL A 255 12.81 16.57 -3.89
CA VAL A 255 13.33 17.77 -4.57
C VAL A 255 14.60 17.45 -5.38
N GLN A 256 15.53 16.70 -4.78
CA GLN A 256 16.79 16.32 -5.43
C GLN A 256 16.55 15.48 -6.69
N LEU A 257 15.69 14.46 -6.63
CA LEU A 257 15.32 13.64 -7.79
C LEU A 257 14.64 14.48 -8.88
N ARG A 258 13.71 15.35 -8.50
CA ARG A 258 12.95 16.18 -9.44
C ARG A 258 13.84 17.21 -10.14
N THR A 259 14.81 17.80 -9.45
CA THR A 259 15.68 18.86 -9.99
C THR A 259 16.90 18.29 -10.73
N ASN A 260 17.24 17.01 -10.52
CA ASN A 260 18.32 16.34 -11.24
C ASN A 260 17.78 15.70 -12.53
N ARG A 261 17.89 16.42 -13.65
CA ARG A 261 17.33 15.97 -14.94
C ARG A 261 17.84 14.60 -15.38
N PRO A 262 19.15 14.28 -15.34
CA PRO A 262 19.66 12.96 -15.72
C PRO A 262 19.06 11.83 -14.85
N ALA A 263 18.95 12.04 -13.53
CA ALA A 263 18.35 11.05 -12.63
C ALA A 263 16.87 10.82 -12.94
N LEU A 264 16.12 11.90 -13.17
CA LEU A 264 14.71 11.82 -13.53
C LEU A 264 14.52 11.10 -14.88
N THR A 265 15.38 11.37 -15.88
CA THR A 265 15.37 10.65 -17.17
C THR A 265 15.60 9.16 -16.98
N SER A 266 16.57 8.76 -16.14
CA SER A 266 16.84 7.34 -15.84
C SER A 266 15.64 6.66 -15.19
N LEU A 267 15.02 7.31 -14.19
CA LEU A 267 13.83 6.76 -13.50
C LEU A 267 12.63 6.59 -14.45
N ILE A 268 12.40 7.55 -15.35
CA ILE A 268 11.31 7.45 -16.33
C ILE A 268 11.59 6.34 -17.35
N ALA A 269 12.81 6.23 -17.85
CA ALA A 269 13.20 5.14 -18.76
C ALA A 269 13.02 3.77 -18.06
N ARG A 270 13.33 3.66 -16.77
CA ARG A 270 13.10 2.45 -15.98
C ARG A 270 11.62 2.14 -15.82
N MET A 271 10.79 3.14 -15.52
CA MET A 271 9.32 2.99 -15.47
C MET A 271 8.78 2.46 -16.81
N GLU A 272 9.24 2.99 -17.94
CA GLU A 272 8.82 2.55 -19.29
C GLU A 272 9.23 1.11 -19.58
N ALA A 273 10.36 0.67 -19.06
CA ALA A 273 10.83 -0.71 -19.20
C ALA A 273 9.95 -1.72 -18.44
N ILE A 274 9.17 -1.25 -17.45
CA ILE A 274 8.19 -2.09 -16.74
C ILE A 274 6.95 -2.24 -17.64
N GLY A 275 6.79 -3.39 -18.25
CA GLY A 275 5.65 -3.67 -19.15
C GLY A 275 4.33 -3.77 -18.39
N ASN A 276 3.25 -3.43 -19.06
CA ASN A 276 1.88 -3.40 -18.52
C ASN A 276 1.14 -4.75 -18.53
N GLY A 277 1.85 -5.87 -18.60
CA GLY A 277 1.24 -7.22 -18.57
C GLY A 277 0.44 -7.64 -19.81
N LEU A 278 0.41 -6.83 -20.86
CA LEU A 278 -0.21 -7.17 -22.13
C LEU A 278 0.84 -7.54 -23.20
N GLY A 279 0.56 -8.60 -23.94
CA GLY A 279 1.33 -8.97 -25.12
C GLY A 279 0.95 -8.17 -26.37
N LEU A 280 1.71 -8.33 -27.45
CA LEU A 280 1.53 -7.59 -28.70
C LEU A 280 0.11 -7.68 -29.30
N MET A 281 -0.59 -8.80 -29.09
CA MET A 281 -1.97 -9.01 -29.54
C MET A 281 -3.02 -8.73 -28.45
N GLY A 282 -2.66 -8.03 -27.36
CA GLY A 282 -3.57 -7.68 -26.27
C GLY A 282 -3.95 -8.85 -25.36
N GLY A 283 -3.27 -10.01 -25.46
CA GLY A 283 -3.43 -11.10 -24.50
C GLY A 283 -2.62 -10.85 -23.22
N LEU A 284 -3.05 -11.48 -22.11
CA LEU A 284 -2.30 -11.40 -20.85
C LEU A 284 -0.94 -12.10 -20.96
N LYS A 285 0.11 -11.47 -20.44
CA LYS A 285 1.43 -12.10 -20.28
C LYS A 285 1.41 -13.02 -19.08
N LEU A 286 1.31 -14.32 -19.34
CA LEU A 286 1.31 -15.35 -18.31
C LEU A 286 2.71 -15.88 -18.09
N GLU A 287 2.96 -16.41 -16.89
CA GLU A 287 4.20 -17.10 -16.57
C GLU A 287 4.41 -18.30 -17.48
N GLN A 288 5.66 -18.47 -17.92
CA GLN A 288 6.07 -19.53 -18.83
C GLN A 288 6.93 -20.57 -18.07
N GLY A 289 6.31 -21.71 -17.75
CA GLY A 289 7.00 -22.77 -17.01
C GLY A 289 7.05 -22.59 -15.49
N GLY A 290 7.53 -23.58 -14.77
CA GLY A 290 7.58 -23.61 -13.31
C GLY A 290 6.22 -23.75 -12.63
N PRO A 291 6.17 -23.61 -11.29
CA PRO A 291 4.94 -23.79 -10.52
C PRO A 291 3.84 -22.80 -10.87
N MET A 292 4.20 -21.59 -11.32
CA MET A 292 3.27 -20.51 -11.66
C MET A 292 2.87 -20.48 -13.14
N SER A 293 3.24 -21.50 -13.91
CA SER A 293 2.95 -21.57 -15.35
C SER A 293 1.45 -21.39 -15.65
N GLY A 294 1.15 -20.49 -16.58
CA GLY A 294 -0.23 -20.16 -16.97
C GLY A 294 -0.95 -19.18 -16.04
N LEU A 295 -0.32 -18.72 -14.96
CA LEU A 295 -0.84 -17.70 -14.06
C LEU A 295 -0.37 -16.29 -14.49
N PHE A 296 -1.17 -15.29 -14.17
CA PHE A 296 -0.85 -13.88 -14.41
C PHE A 296 -0.20 -13.28 -13.17
N PRO A 297 1.05 -12.78 -13.23
CA PRO A 297 1.74 -12.16 -12.09
C PRO A 297 1.21 -10.75 -11.87
N LEU A 298 0.14 -10.63 -11.06
CA LEU A 298 -0.58 -9.36 -10.85
C LEU A 298 0.33 -8.27 -10.26
N LEU A 299 1.20 -8.64 -9.31
CA LEU A 299 2.13 -7.68 -8.70
C LEU A 299 3.07 -7.08 -9.76
N GLN A 300 3.71 -7.92 -10.55
CA GLN A 300 4.76 -7.49 -11.50
C GLN A 300 4.18 -6.80 -12.74
N HIS A 301 3.04 -7.27 -13.23
CA HIS A 301 2.49 -6.85 -14.52
C HIS A 301 1.27 -5.91 -14.40
N GLY A 302 0.71 -5.76 -13.21
CA GLY A 302 -0.41 -4.86 -12.95
C GLY A 302 -0.04 -3.74 -11.99
N LEU A 303 0.26 -4.09 -10.74
CA LEU A 303 0.45 -3.14 -9.65
C LEU A 303 1.77 -2.37 -9.76
N MET A 304 2.90 -3.03 -10.02
CA MET A 304 4.19 -2.34 -10.14
C MET A 304 4.21 -1.27 -11.23
N PRO A 305 3.76 -1.54 -12.49
CA PRO A 305 3.76 -0.51 -13.52
C PRO A 305 2.81 0.65 -13.20
N LEU A 306 1.66 0.39 -12.55
CA LEU A 306 0.76 1.46 -12.10
C LEU A 306 1.40 2.31 -11.00
N SER A 307 1.92 1.67 -9.96
CA SER A 307 2.58 2.37 -8.83
C SER A 307 3.78 3.19 -9.31
N ALA A 308 4.60 2.64 -10.21
CA ALA A 308 5.75 3.35 -10.79
C ALA A 308 5.30 4.58 -11.59
N ALA A 309 4.23 4.47 -12.37
CA ALA A 309 3.69 5.60 -13.13
C ALA A 309 3.12 6.70 -12.22
N ILE A 310 2.39 6.34 -11.15
CA ILE A 310 1.86 7.31 -10.18
C ILE A 310 3.01 8.00 -9.42
N SER A 311 4.04 7.25 -8.97
CA SER A 311 5.20 7.83 -8.28
C SER A 311 6.00 8.75 -9.21
N ALA A 312 6.19 8.38 -10.49
CA ALA A 312 6.84 9.24 -11.47
C ALA A 312 6.04 10.53 -11.73
N LEU A 313 4.71 10.43 -11.88
CA LEU A 313 3.84 11.59 -12.07
C LEU A 313 3.88 12.52 -10.86
N ALA A 314 3.81 11.96 -9.64
CA ALA A 314 3.92 12.72 -8.40
C ALA A 314 5.29 13.42 -8.29
N LEU A 315 6.37 12.74 -8.66
CA LEU A 315 7.71 13.29 -8.67
C LEU A 315 7.82 14.46 -9.68
N ILE A 316 7.38 14.27 -10.92
CA ILE A 316 7.42 15.30 -11.98
C ILE A 316 6.62 16.55 -11.56
N LYS A 317 5.41 16.35 -11.06
CA LYS A 317 4.48 17.44 -10.70
C LYS A 317 4.65 17.94 -9.26
N GLY A 318 5.52 17.31 -8.46
CA GLY A 318 5.90 17.75 -7.11
C GLY A 318 4.81 17.50 -6.06
N SER A 319 4.15 16.36 -6.09
CA SER A 319 3.25 15.92 -5.01
C SER A 319 4.04 15.08 -3.99
N SER A 320 3.95 15.46 -2.71
CA SER A 320 4.55 14.74 -1.57
C SER A 320 3.53 13.96 -0.74
N ALA A 321 2.31 13.83 -1.23
CA ALA A 321 1.25 13.07 -0.56
C ALA A 321 1.66 11.59 -0.38
N GLU A 322 1.15 10.95 0.66
CA GLU A 322 1.62 9.64 1.10
C GLU A 322 1.11 8.52 0.21
N SER A 323 -0.21 8.35 0.09
CA SER A 323 -0.80 7.27 -0.70
C SER A 323 -0.92 7.62 -2.19
N ALA A 324 -1.05 6.60 -3.04
CA ALA A 324 -1.28 6.79 -4.47
C ALA A 324 -2.54 7.62 -4.75
N LEU A 325 -3.63 7.37 -4.03
CA LEU A 325 -4.89 8.12 -4.19
C LEU A 325 -4.77 9.55 -3.70
N ASP A 326 -4.07 9.80 -2.58
CA ASP A 326 -3.83 11.16 -2.08
C ASP A 326 -2.99 11.98 -3.06
N ARG A 327 -2.00 11.35 -3.74
CA ARG A 327 -1.22 11.99 -4.81
C ARG A 327 -2.10 12.42 -5.98
N VAL A 328 -3.00 11.56 -6.41
CA VAL A 328 -3.97 11.89 -7.49
C VAL A 328 -4.87 13.04 -7.05
N HIS A 329 -5.39 13.02 -5.82
CA HIS A 329 -6.22 14.09 -5.28
C HIS A 329 -5.45 15.42 -5.16
N ASP A 330 -4.21 15.40 -4.65
CA ASP A 330 -3.36 16.59 -4.55
C ASP A 330 -3.10 17.21 -5.93
N LEU A 331 -2.73 16.39 -6.90
CA LEU A 331 -2.46 16.85 -8.27
C LEU A 331 -3.72 17.41 -8.94
N LEU A 332 -4.87 16.76 -8.75
CA LEU A 332 -6.14 17.24 -9.27
C LEU A 332 -6.56 18.57 -8.62
N ALA A 333 -6.46 18.67 -7.29
CA ALA A 333 -6.80 19.89 -6.55
C ALA A 333 -5.91 21.09 -6.93
N ARG A 334 -4.67 20.83 -7.33
CA ARG A 334 -3.71 21.83 -7.81
C ARG A 334 -3.80 22.10 -9.32
N HIS A 335 -4.78 21.51 -10.03
CA HIS A 335 -4.94 21.60 -11.49
C HIS A 335 -3.70 21.15 -12.29
N LEU A 336 -2.92 20.22 -11.74
CA LEU A 336 -1.74 19.62 -12.38
C LEU A 336 -2.05 18.28 -13.06
N LEU A 337 -3.26 17.78 -12.88
CA LEU A 337 -3.79 16.57 -13.48
C LEU A 337 -5.20 16.87 -14.02
N ASP A 338 -5.51 16.42 -15.22
CA ASP A 338 -6.87 16.52 -15.76
C ASP A 338 -7.80 15.46 -15.12
N VAL A 339 -9.11 15.72 -15.17
CA VAL A 339 -10.13 14.89 -14.54
C VAL A 339 -10.15 13.48 -15.17
N ASP A 340 -10.04 13.39 -16.49
CA ASP A 340 -10.15 12.11 -17.21
C ASP A 340 -8.97 11.19 -16.86
N LEU A 341 -7.76 11.75 -16.76
CA LEU A 341 -6.59 10.99 -16.33
C LEU A 341 -6.67 10.60 -14.85
N ALA A 342 -7.13 11.51 -13.99
CA ALA A 342 -7.35 11.23 -12.57
C ALA A 342 -8.36 10.07 -12.38
N GLU A 343 -9.51 10.12 -13.06
CA GLU A 343 -10.53 9.08 -13.02
C GLU A 343 -9.99 7.73 -13.52
N ARG A 344 -9.22 7.76 -14.60
CA ARG A 344 -8.56 6.56 -15.15
C ARG A 344 -7.58 5.92 -14.17
N ILE A 345 -6.73 6.74 -13.50
CA ILE A 345 -5.79 6.25 -12.49
C ILE A 345 -6.56 5.63 -11.32
N VAL A 346 -7.57 6.32 -10.80
CA VAL A 346 -8.38 5.88 -9.67
C VAL A 346 -9.11 4.57 -10.01
N SER A 347 -9.78 4.49 -11.16
CA SER A 347 -10.47 3.26 -11.61
C SER A 347 -9.51 2.08 -11.75
N CYS A 348 -8.35 2.30 -12.39
CA CYS A 348 -7.31 1.30 -12.55
C CYS A 348 -6.78 0.82 -11.19
N TRP A 349 -6.52 1.74 -10.26
CA TRP A 349 -6.06 1.42 -8.90
C TRP A 349 -7.08 0.55 -8.16
N TYR A 350 -8.36 0.93 -8.16
CA TYR A 350 -9.42 0.15 -7.51
C TYR A 350 -9.56 -1.25 -8.10
N THR A 351 -9.51 -1.37 -9.41
CA THR A 351 -9.62 -2.67 -10.09
C THR A 351 -8.47 -3.61 -9.72
N LEU A 352 -7.22 -3.13 -9.86
CA LEU A 352 -6.05 -3.99 -9.62
C LEU A 352 -5.90 -4.34 -8.13
N HIS A 353 -6.10 -3.40 -7.23
CA HIS A 353 -6.04 -3.65 -5.78
C HIS A 353 -7.24 -4.48 -5.29
N GLY A 354 -8.42 -4.31 -5.86
CA GLY A 354 -9.58 -5.15 -5.58
C GLY A 354 -9.34 -6.61 -5.97
N LEU A 355 -8.81 -6.86 -7.17
CA LEU A 355 -8.43 -8.21 -7.62
C LEU A 355 -7.34 -8.83 -6.73
N ARG A 356 -6.34 -8.02 -6.33
CA ARG A 356 -5.29 -8.45 -5.42
C ARG A 356 -5.86 -8.91 -4.07
N LEU A 357 -6.61 -8.06 -3.39
CA LEU A 357 -7.15 -8.37 -2.06
C LEU A 357 -8.15 -9.53 -2.10
N THR A 358 -8.97 -9.63 -3.16
CA THR A 358 -9.84 -10.78 -3.38
C THR A 358 -9.04 -12.08 -3.52
N ARG A 359 -7.92 -12.05 -4.24
CA ARG A 359 -7.03 -13.21 -4.37
C ARG A 359 -6.34 -13.55 -3.06
N GLU A 360 -5.73 -12.56 -2.39
CA GLU A 360 -5.06 -12.75 -1.11
C GLU A 360 -6.00 -13.31 -0.04
N ARG A 361 -7.28 -12.90 -0.05
CA ARG A 361 -8.30 -13.42 0.86
C ARG A 361 -8.43 -14.93 0.80
N THR A 362 -8.27 -15.54 -0.36
CA THR A 362 -8.37 -17.00 -0.50
C THR A 362 -7.21 -17.76 0.15
N PHE A 363 -6.14 -17.07 0.55
CA PHE A 363 -4.96 -17.62 1.22
C PHE A 363 -4.82 -17.13 2.67
N SER A 364 -5.68 -16.20 3.13
CA SER A 364 -5.51 -15.50 4.42
C SER A 364 -5.69 -16.38 5.65
N ASP A 365 -6.29 -17.55 5.52
CA ASP A 365 -6.50 -18.50 6.61
C ASP A 365 -5.37 -19.55 6.74
N GLY A 366 -4.35 -19.46 5.86
CA GLY A 366 -3.20 -20.37 5.80
C GLY A 366 -1.86 -19.66 6.02
N PRO A 367 -0.76 -20.42 5.94
CA PRO A 367 0.59 -19.82 5.93
C PRO A 367 0.79 -18.99 4.67
N TYR A 368 1.82 -18.13 4.70
CA TYR A 368 2.21 -17.34 3.52
C TYR A 368 2.41 -18.24 2.30
N ASP A 369 1.75 -17.90 1.20
CA ASP A 369 1.88 -18.57 -0.09
C ASP A 369 1.99 -17.52 -1.20
N SER A 370 3.07 -17.57 -1.96
CA SER A 370 3.33 -16.65 -3.07
C SER A 370 2.32 -16.77 -4.22
N HIS A 371 1.53 -17.87 -4.29
CA HIS A 371 0.42 -17.99 -5.25
C HIS A 371 -0.67 -16.92 -5.04
N ALA A 372 -0.75 -16.32 -3.86
CA ALA A 372 -1.64 -15.19 -3.57
C ALA A 372 -1.37 -13.95 -4.45
N LEU A 373 -0.16 -13.83 -4.99
CA LEU A 373 0.25 -12.71 -5.86
C LEU A 373 -0.03 -12.97 -7.35
N TYR A 374 -0.59 -14.13 -7.68
CA TYR A 374 -0.87 -14.57 -9.04
C TYR A 374 -2.36 -14.80 -9.27
N LEU A 375 -2.87 -14.34 -10.41
CA LEU A 375 -4.25 -14.59 -10.82
C LEU A 375 -4.28 -15.77 -11.81
N ASN A 376 -5.23 -16.68 -11.63
CA ASN A 376 -5.56 -17.65 -12.65
C ASN A 376 -6.64 -17.07 -13.60
N PRO A 377 -6.31 -16.73 -14.86
CA PRO A 377 -7.30 -16.11 -15.74
C PRO A 377 -8.51 -17.01 -16.05
N LYS A 378 -8.40 -18.33 -15.81
CA LYS A 378 -9.49 -19.28 -16.03
C LYS A 378 -10.52 -19.26 -14.89
N GLU A 379 -10.11 -18.84 -13.70
CA GLU A 379 -10.96 -18.71 -12.50
C GLU A 379 -11.67 -17.36 -12.43
N LEU A 380 -11.19 -16.35 -13.17
CA LEU A 380 -11.82 -15.04 -13.21
C LEU A 380 -13.16 -15.09 -13.96
N LEU A 381 -14.16 -14.40 -13.42
CA LEU A 381 -15.41 -14.13 -14.12
C LEU A 381 -15.13 -13.39 -15.43
N VAL A 382 -16.05 -13.47 -16.39
CA VAL A 382 -15.91 -12.77 -17.68
C VAL A 382 -15.76 -11.25 -17.48
N SER A 383 -16.54 -10.67 -16.57
CA SER A 383 -16.44 -9.26 -16.20
C SER A 383 -15.07 -8.92 -15.57
N GLN A 384 -14.62 -9.70 -14.58
CA GLN A 384 -13.33 -9.48 -13.93
C GLN A 384 -12.14 -9.56 -14.91
N ARG A 385 -12.25 -10.44 -15.91
CA ARG A 385 -11.23 -10.57 -16.95
C ARG A 385 -11.24 -9.37 -17.89
N ALA A 386 -12.41 -8.83 -18.19
CA ALA A 386 -12.57 -7.62 -18.98
C ALA A 386 -12.03 -6.40 -18.19
N ASP A 387 -12.40 -6.27 -16.92
CA ASP A 387 -11.95 -5.19 -16.03
C ASP A 387 -10.42 -5.21 -15.85
N LEU A 388 -9.81 -6.41 -15.68
CA LEU A 388 -8.36 -6.56 -15.60
C LEU A 388 -7.70 -6.07 -16.90
N LYS A 389 -8.22 -6.48 -18.05
CA LYS A 389 -7.67 -6.06 -19.34
C LYS A 389 -7.77 -4.55 -19.55
N GLU A 390 -8.89 -3.96 -19.25
CA GLU A 390 -9.12 -2.51 -19.31
C GLU A 390 -8.17 -1.75 -18.37
N ALA A 391 -7.98 -2.25 -17.15
CA ALA A 391 -7.03 -1.68 -16.20
C ALA A 391 -5.59 -1.73 -16.75
N LEU A 392 -5.16 -2.85 -17.35
CA LEU A 392 -3.82 -2.97 -17.94
C LEU A 392 -3.63 -2.07 -19.18
N GLU A 393 -4.67 -1.89 -19.99
CA GLU A 393 -4.69 -0.92 -21.10
C GLU A 393 -4.58 0.52 -20.56
N SER A 394 -5.26 0.81 -19.45
CA SER A 394 -5.19 2.10 -18.76
C SER A 394 -3.79 2.38 -18.20
N VAL A 395 -3.10 1.38 -17.66
CA VAL A 395 -1.69 1.53 -17.22
C VAL A 395 -0.82 2.02 -18.37
N ALA A 396 -0.95 1.47 -19.58
CA ALA A 396 -0.19 1.90 -20.75
C ALA A 396 -0.50 3.37 -21.15
N VAL A 397 -1.75 3.80 -20.97
CA VAL A 397 -2.13 5.21 -21.18
C VAL A 397 -1.46 6.11 -20.15
N ILE A 398 -1.54 5.73 -18.87
CA ILE A 398 -0.94 6.48 -17.76
C ILE A 398 0.59 6.62 -17.95
N GLN A 399 1.29 5.53 -18.30
CA GLN A 399 2.73 5.56 -18.59
C GLN A 399 3.08 6.54 -19.73
N ARG A 400 2.27 6.58 -20.81
CA ARG A 400 2.46 7.55 -21.89
C ARG A 400 2.25 8.99 -21.43
N GLN A 401 1.26 9.26 -20.58
CA GLN A 401 1.01 10.58 -20.01
C GLN A 401 2.15 11.05 -19.10
N VAL A 402 2.78 10.14 -18.34
CA VAL A 402 3.99 10.46 -17.58
C VAL A 402 5.11 10.94 -18.50
N ARG A 403 5.33 10.26 -19.64
CA ARG A 403 6.31 10.66 -20.64
C ARG A 403 6.02 12.04 -21.21
N THR A 404 4.78 12.31 -21.59
CA THR A 404 4.35 13.61 -22.08
C THR A 404 4.61 14.70 -21.05
N ALA A 405 4.18 14.48 -19.80
CA ALA A 405 4.40 15.42 -18.70
C ALA A 405 5.90 15.67 -18.41
N PHE A 406 6.75 14.68 -18.64
CA PHE A 406 8.19 14.83 -18.52
C PHE A 406 8.77 15.68 -19.67
N SER A 407 8.33 15.45 -20.92
CA SER A 407 8.80 16.21 -22.08
C SER A 407 8.36 17.68 -22.04
N GLU A 408 7.16 17.97 -21.53
CA GLU A 408 6.67 19.34 -21.34
C GLU A 408 7.49 20.18 -20.34
N GLN A 409 8.29 19.55 -19.50
CA GLN A 409 9.25 20.27 -18.64
C GLN A 409 10.54 20.67 -19.39
N GLU A 410 10.70 20.25 -20.65
CA GLU A 410 11.86 20.58 -21.49
C GLU A 410 11.67 21.90 -22.25
N GLU A 411 10.43 22.37 -22.40
CA GLU A 411 10.08 23.65 -23.04
C GLU A 411 9.97 24.78 -22.00
#